data_29f611b183177290854271635e50b2ee
#
_entry.id   29f611b183177290854271635e50b2ee
#
_cell.length_a   1.000
_cell.length_b   1.000
_cell.length_c   1.000
_cell.angle_alpha   90.00
_cell.angle_beta   90.00
_cell.angle_gamma   90.00
#
_symmetry.space_group_name_H-M   'P 1'
#
loop_
_entity.id
_entity.type
_entity.pdbx_description
1 polymer ?
#
loop_
_entity_poly.entity_id
_entity_poly.type
_entity_poly.pdbx_seq_one_letter_code
_entity_poly.pdbx_strand_id
1 'polypeptide(L)'
;QKTNYLSKLCSGEWIGANCMTEPSSGSDSFALSTTAKRDGDHYILNGSKTLITNAPIADLFLVFATIDKSKGFMGVTAFLVEKTFPGIIISKEIEKMGLKTSPMSEVIFEDCQVPLANRLGPEGNGATIFNEGIEWERSCMLASDVGVMERQLEECIKYAKIREQFKKPIGKFQAISHKIADMKVRLET
;
A
#
# COMPACT_ATOMS: atom_id res chain seq x y z
N GLN A 1 -11.36 18.62 -0.36
CA GLN A 1 -10.37 17.54 -0.20
C GLN A 1 -9.59 17.33 -1.49
N LYS A 2 -10.26 17.02 -2.64
CA LYS A 2 -9.58 16.74 -3.91
C LYS A 2 -8.59 17.86 -4.29
N THR A 3 -9.02 19.11 -4.24
CA THR A 3 -8.18 20.26 -4.59
C THR A 3 -6.98 20.44 -3.67
N ASN A 4 -7.13 20.10 -2.40
CA ASN A 4 -6.07 20.32 -1.39
C ASN A 4 -5.00 19.24 -1.42
N TYR A 5 -5.37 17.98 -1.72
CA TYR A 5 -4.48 16.82 -1.56
C TYR A 5 -4.05 16.20 -2.87
N LEU A 6 -4.97 16.02 -3.86
CA LEU A 6 -4.64 15.26 -5.07
C LEU A 6 -3.55 15.91 -5.92
N SER A 7 -3.52 17.23 -6.04
CA SER A 7 -2.47 17.92 -6.81
C SER A 7 -1.07 17.62 -6.27
N LYS A 8 -0.91 17.65 -4.95
CA LYS A 8 0.36 17.40 -4.27
C LYS A 8 0.76 15.92 -4.32
N LEU A 9 -0.20 15.00 -4.17
CA LEU A 9 0.04 13.57 -4.30
C LEU A 9 0.40 13.18 -5.74
N CYS A 10 -0.31 13.73 -6.74
CA CYS A 10 -0.05 13.44 -8.15
C CYS A 10 1.27 14.04 -8.65
N SER A 11 1.69 15.17 -8.11
CA SER A 11 3.01 15.79 -8.44
C SER A 11 4.18 15.11 -7.73
N GLY A 12 3.92 14.27 -6.73
CA GLY A 12 4.94 13.68 -5.86
C GLY A 12 5.51 14.65 -4.83
N GLU A 13 4.92 15.84 -4.67
CA GLU A 13 5.28 16.78 -3.60
C GLU A 13 4.95 16.18 -2.22
N TRP A 14 3.82 15.48 -2.14
CA TRP A 14 3.39 14.75 -0.95
C TRP A 14 3.37 13.25 -1.19
N ILE A 15 3.73 12.49 -0.16
CA ILE A 15 3.67 11.04 -0.13
C ILE A 15 2.47 10.61 0.71
N GLY A 16 1.68 9.67 0.18
CA GLY A 16 0.55 9.07 0.88
C GLY A 16 0.91 7.74 1.54
N ALA A 17 0.23 7.42 2.64
CA ALA A 17 0.26 6.12 3.30
C ALA A 17 -1.16 5.63 3.60
N ASN A 18 -1.39 4.30 3.48
CA ASN A 18 -2.67 3.67 3.78
C ASN A 18 -2.61 2.95 5.13
N CYS A 19 -3.43 3.37 6.08
CA CYS A 19 -3.45 2.92 7.46
C CYS A 19 -4.68 2.07 7.77
N MET A 20 -4.66 0.80 7.36
CA MET A 20 -5.73 -0.17 7.64
C MET A 20 -5.32 -1.17 8.71
N THR A 21 -4.23 -1.89 8.50
CA THR A 21 -3.77 -3.02 9.32
C THR A 21 -3.43 -2.59 10.75
N GLU A 22 -3.88 -3.38 11.72
CA GLU A 22 -3.58 -3.22 13.14
C GLU A 22 -2.84 -4.43 13.71
N PRO A 23 -2.15 -4.32 14.85
CA PRO A 23 -1.51 -5.48 15.48
C PRO A 23 -2.46 -6.67 15.73
N SER A 24 -3.74 -6.39 16.00
CA SER A 24 -4.78 -7.38 16.25
C SER A 24 -5.67 -7.70 15.06
N SER A 25 -5.55 -6.99 13.93
CA SER A 25 -6.47 -7.08 12.80
C SER A 25 -5.70 -6.93 11.48
N GLY A 26 -5.54 -8.05 10.78
CA GLY A 26 -4.92 -8.12 9.45
C GLY A 26 -5.90 -8.70 8.43
N SER A 27 -6.03 -10.02 8.35
CA SER A 27 -6.96 -10.69 7.44
C SER A 27 -8.43 -10.38 7.75
N ASP A 28 -8.78 -10.23 9.02
CA ASP A 28 -10.07 -9.67 9.45
C ASP A 28 -9.99 -8.15 9.51
N SER A 29 -9.88 -7.53 8.34
CA SER A 29 -9.50 -6.13 8.18
C SER A 29 -10.51 -5.13 8.77
N PHE A 30 -11.74 -5.52 9.01
CA PHE A 30 -12.76 -4.64 9.60
C PHE A 30 -12.96 -4.82 11.11
N ALA A 31 -12.26 -5.76 11.76
CA ALA A 31 -12.24 -5.92 13.22
C ALA A 31 -11.31 -4.89 13.87
N LEU A 32 -11.52 -3.60 13.56
CA LEU A 32 -10.64 -2.52 13.99
C LEU A 32 -10.75 -2.23 15.47
N SER A 33 -9.60 -2.04 16.11
CA SER A 33 -9.47 -1.53 17.48
C SER A 33 -9.34 -0.01 17.52
N THR A 34 -8.74 0.60 16.49
CA THR A 34 -8.63 2.05 16.36
C THR A 34 -10.01 2.68 16.29
N THR A 35 -10.27 3.64 17.19
CA THR A 35 -11.55 4.32 17.32
C THR A 35 -11.48 5.76 16.83
N ALA A 36 -12.61 6.28 16.34
CA ALA A 36 -12.79 7.69 16.07
C ALA A 36 -14.06 8.18 16.77
N LYS A 37 -13.93 9.10 17.69
CA LYS A 37 -15.04 9.70 18.43
C LYS A 37 -15.23 11.15 18.00
N ARG A 38 -16.46 11.52 17.61
CA ARG A 38 -16.76 12.91 17.28
C ARG A 38 -16.75 13.77 18.52
N ASP A 39 -16.06 14.91 18.44
CA ASP A 39 -16.00 15.94 19.47
C ASP A 39 -16.08 17.33 18.80
N GLY A 40 -17.25 17.96 18.87
CA GLY A 40 -17.53 19.24 18.24
C GLY A 40 -17.29 19.21 16.73
N ASP A 41 -16.31 19.97 16.28
CA ASP A 41 -15.89 20.13 14.88
C ASP A 41 -14.70 19.22 14.46
N HIS A 42 -14.32 18.25 15.32
CA HIS A 42 -13.27 17.28 15.11
C HIS A 42 -13.73 15.85 15.36
N TYR A 43 -12.90 14.90 14.91
CA TYR A 43 -12.85 13.54 15.41
C TYR A 43 -11.58 13.36 16.24
N ILE A 44 -11.69 12.65 17.35
CA ILE A 44 -10.56 12.22 18.16
C ILE A 44 -10.28 10.77 17.84
N LEU A 45 -9.12 10.49 17.25
CA LEU A 45 -8.67 9.16 16.88
C LEU A 45 -7.74 8.60 17.96
N ASN A 46 -7.99 7.34 18.35
CA ASN A 46 -7.16 6.59 19.30
C ASN A 46 -6.93 5.16 18.83
N GLY A 47 -5.68 4.70 18.84
CA GLY A 47 -5.29 3.36 18.43
C GLY A 47 -3.93 3.30 17.72
N SER A 48 -3.62 2.17 17.11
CA SER A 48 -2.38 1.99 16.37
C SER A 48 -2.59 1.22 15.06
N LYS A 49 -1.81 1.57 14.06
CA LYS A 49 -1.74 0.90 12.75
C LYS A 49 -0.33 0.38 12.54
N THR A 50 -0.19 -0.85 12.08
CA THR A 50 1.10 -1.49 11.90
C THR A 50 1.37 -1.85 10.44
N LEU A 51 2.64 -2.06 10.11
CA LEU A 51 3.11 -2.41 8.76
C LEU A 51 2.71 -1.36 7.71
N ILE A 52 2.74 -0.09 8.10
CA ILE A 52 2.30 0.99 7.22
C ILE A 52 3.45 1.40 6.30
N THR A 53 3.31 1.03 5.05
CA THR A 53 4.25 1.41 3.98
C THR A 53 4.29 2.92 3.80
N ASN A 54 5.48 3.45 3.62
CA ASN A 54 5.79 4.88 3.51
C ASN A 54 5.51 5.73 4.76
N ALA A 55 5.03 5.18 5.87
CA ALA A 55 4.70 5.98 7.04
C ALA A 55 5.85 6.90 7.53
N PRO A 56 7.13 6.49 7.53
CA PRO A 56 8.22 7.38 7.96
C PRO A 56 8.36 8.65 7.13
N ILE A 57 7.99 8.60 5.85
CA ILE A 57 8.16 9.68 4.88
C ILE A 57 6.84 10.29 4.38
N ALA A 58 5.69 9.74 4.80
CA ALA A 58 4.38 10.20 4.36
C ALA A 58 4.02 11.57 4.95
N ASP A 59 3.31 12.35 4.16
CA ASP A 59 2.72 13.64 4.54
C ASP A 59 1.23 13.51 4.84
N LEU A 60 0.57 12.52 4.21
CA LEU A 60 -0.86 12.26 4.32
C LEU A 60 -1.13 10.78 4.55
N PHE A 61 -1.99 10.49 5.52
CA PHE A 61 -2.40 9.15 5.91
C PHE A 61 -3.90 8.96 5.64
N LEU A 62 -4.25 7.95 4.83
CA LEU A 62 -5.62 7.45 4.74
C LEU A 62 -5.85 6.47 5.89
N VAL A 63 -6.59 6.90 6.90
CA VAL A 63 -6.78 6.14 8.15
C VAL A 63 -8.20 5.60 8.23
N PHE A 64 -8.31 4.30 8.50
CA PHE A 64 -9.59 3.66 8.78
C PHE A 64 -9.73 3.43 10.28
N ALA A 65 -10.81 3.95 10.86
CA ALA A 65 -11.12 3.82 12.27
C ALA A 65 -12.61 3.54 12.46
N THR A 66 -12.97 2.86 13.55
CA THR A 66 -14.37 2.60 13.85
C THR A 66 -14.96 3.73 14.71
N ILE A 67 -16.15 4.19 14.33
CA ILE A 67 -16.95 5.12 15.14
C ILE A 67 -17.92 4.38 16.06
N ASP A 68 -18.19 3.09 15.75
CA ASP A 68 -19.09 2.24 16.52
C ASP A 68 -18.75 0.76 16.27
N LYS A 69 -18.09 0.12 17.22
CA LYS A 69 -17.68 -1.30 17.12
C LYS A 69 -18.87 -2.26 16.98
N SER A 70 -20.04 -1.91 17.51
CA SER A 70 -21.23 -2.76 17.45
C SER A 70 -21.78 -2.92 16.03
N LYS A 71 -21.45 -2.00 15.13
CA LYS A 71 -21.87 -2.01 13.73
C LYS A 71 -20.93 -2.78 12.80
N GLY A 72 -19.85 -3.37 13.34
CA GLY A 72 -18.85 -4.09 12.52
C GLY A 72 -18.34 -3.22 11.38
N PHE A 73 -18.32 -3.74 10.14
CA PHE A 73 -17.82 -3.02 8.97
C PHE A 73 -18.59 -1.72 8.66
N MET A 74 -19.87 -1.62 9.04
CA MET A 74 -20.68 -0.39 8.89
C MET A 74 -20.31 0.69 9.91
N GLY A 75 -19.52 0.38 10.92
CA GLY A 75 -18.96 1.36 11.84
C GLY A 75 -17.64 1.95 11.37
N VAL A 76 -17.02 1.38 10.32
CA VAL A 76 -15.72 1.85 9.81
C VAL A 76 -15.88 3.12 8.99
N THR A 77 -15.06 4.11 9.29
CA THR A 77 -15.03 5.42 8.62
C THR A 77 -13.60 5.73 8.20
N ALA A 78 -13.44 6.40 7.07
CA ALA A 78 -12.14 6.80 6.52
C ALA A 78 -11.83 8.26 6.80
N PHE A 79 -10.57 8.55 7.13
CA PHE A 79 -10.08 9.88 7.47
C PHE A 79 -8.78 10.19 6.71
N LEU A 80 -8.62 11.45 6.31
CA LEU A 80 -7.38 12.00 5.77
C LEU A 80 -6.64 12.73 6.89
N VAL A 81 -5.57 12.12 7.39
CA VAL A 81 -4.79 12.63 8.51
C VAL A 81 -3.46 13.16 8.00
N GLU A 82 -3.20 14.45 8.22
CA GLU A 82 -1.91 15.04 7.88
C GLU A 82 -0.88 14.71 8.97
N LYS A 83 0.37 14.52 8.59
CA LYS A 83 1.48 14.29 9.53
C LYS A 83 1.62 15.36 10.61
N THR A 84 1.13 16.55 10.33
CA THR A 84 1.19 17.71 11.22
C THR A 84 0.06 17.79 12.24
N PHE A 85 -0.94 16.89 12.17
CA PHE A 85 -2.05 16.93 13.11
C PHE A 85 -1.60 16.52 14.51
N PRO A 86 -2.11 17.20 15.57
CA PRO A 86 -1.78 16.81 16.93
C PRO A 86 -2.20 15.37 17.22
N GLY A 87 -1.33 14.63 17.93
CA GLY A 87 -1.62 13.26 18.38
C GLY A 87 -1.31 12.14 17.38
N ILE A 88 -0.75 12.42 16.19
CA ILE A 88 -0.18 11.39 15.33
C ILE A 88 1.29 11.18 15.69
N ILE A 89 1.69 9.92 15.85
CA ILE A 89 3.06 9.52 16.19
C ILE A 89 3.52 8.46 15.20
N ILE A 90 4.63 8.70 14.53
CA ILE A 90 5.27 7.74 13.62
C ILE A 90 6.39 7.03 14.39
N SER A 91 6.26 5.72 14.53
CA SER A 91 7.25 4.90 15.22
C SER A 91 8.54 4.72 14.41
N LYS A 92 9.54 4.11 15.03
CA LYS A 92 10.78 3.73 14.36
C LYS A 92 10.50 2.83 13.16
N GLU A 93 11.29 2.98 12.12
CA GLU A 93 11.22 2.15 10.92
C GLU A 93 11.42 0.67 11.24
N ILE A 94 10.58 -0.17 10.62
CA ILE A 94 10.63 -1.64 10.71
C ILE A 94 11.66 -2.14 9.71
N GLU A 95 12.64 -2.90 10.18
CA GLU A 95 13.61 -3.55 9.31
C GLU A 95 12.94 -4.68 8.50
N LYS A 96 13.12 -4.65 7.17
CA LYS A 96 12.48 -5.60 6.25
C LYS A 96 13.52 -6.46 5.53
N MET A 97 13.11 -7.65 5.14
CA MET A 97 13.93 -8.55 4.34
C MET A 97 14.13 -8.05 2.90
N GLY A 98 13.09 -7.45 2.29
CA GLY A 98 13.09 -6.92 0.92
C GLY A 98 12.43 -5.55 0.81
N LEU A 99 12.41 -4.96 -0.39
CA LEU A 99 11.85 -3.64 -0.70
C LEU A 99 12.34 -2.55 0.28
N LYS A 100 13.64 -2.56 0.59
CA LYS A 100 14.25 -1.68 1.62
C LYS A 100 14.18 -0.19 1.28
N THR A 101 13.98 0.14 0.01
CA THR A 101 13.80 1.54 -0.46
C THR A 101 12.41 2.11 -0.18
N SER A 102 11.44 1.26 0.23
CA SER A 102 10.11 1.68 0.66
C SER A 102 10.01 1.51 2.17
N PRO A 103 10.21 2.56 2.98
CA PRO A 103 10.24 2.44 4.43
C PRO A 103 8.86 2.06 4.99
N MET A 104 8.84 1.44 6.15
CA MET A 104 7.62 0.95 6.81
C MET A 104 7.72 1.19 8.31
N SER A 105 6.64 1.61 8.95
CA SER A 105 6.59 1.73 10.40
C SER A 105 5.17 1.50 10.95
N GLU A 106 5.06 1.59 12.25
CA GLU A 106 3.81 1.72 12.97
C GLU A 106 3.41 3.19 13.06
N VAL A 107 2.09 3.45 13.02
CA VAL A 107 1.49 4.78 13.20
C VAL A 107 0.56 4.71 14.40
N ILE A 108 0.79 5.55 15.39
CA ILE A 108 0.03 5.59 16.64
C ILE A 108 -0.79 6.88 16.66
N PHE A 109 -2.01 6.78 17.13
CA PHE A 109 -2.93 7.90 17.35
C PHE A 109 -3.24 8.01 18.84
N GLU A 110 -2.83 9.10 19.46
CA GLU A 110 -3.08 9.43 20.87
C GLU A 110 -3.85 10.74 20.91
N ASP A 111 -5.14 10.65 21.14
CA ASP A 111 -6.08 11.77 21.07
C ASP A 111 -5.88 12.63 19.79
N CYS A 112 -5.63 11.96 18.67
CA CYS A 112 -5.31 12.63 17.42
C CYS A 112 -6.54 13.40 16.90
N GLN A 113 -6.38 14.72 16.78
CA GLN A 113 -7.44 15.64 16.39
C GLN A 113 -7.53 15.76 14.88
N VAL A 114 -8.62 15.28 14.31
CA VAL A 114 -8.86 15.28 12.86
C VAL A 114 -10.10 16.14 12.55
N PRO A 115 -9.97 17.26 11.83
CA PRO A 115 -11.11 18.12 11.48
C PRO A 115 -12.23 17.36 10.75
N LEU A 116 -13.49 17.72 10.97
CA LEU A 116 -14.64 17.11 10.28
C LEU A 116 -14.49 17.14 8.75
N ALA A 117 -13.87 18.18 8.22
CA ALA A 117 -13.60 18.32 6.78
C ALA A 117 -12.64 17.26 6.23
N ASN A 118 -11.88 16.59 7.09
CA ASN A 118 -10.92 15.54 6.75
C ASN A 118 -11.51 14.14 6.80
N ARG A 119 -12.79 13.97 7.16
CA ARG A 119 -13.50 12.72 6.96
C ARG A 119 -13.70 12.48 5.46
N LEU A 120 -13.33 11.32 4.97
CA LEU A 120 -13.51 10.92 3.58
C LEU A 120 -14.83 10.16 3.41
N GLY A 121 -15.78 10.74 2.70
CA GLY A 121 -17.13 10.21 2.53
C GLY A 121 -18.01 10.29 3.79
N PRO A 122 -19.20 9.65 3.79
CA PRO A 122 -20.09 9.54 4.94
C PRO A 122 -19.49 8.68 6.07
N GLU A 123 -19.97 8.90 7.31
CA GLU A 123 -19.71 7.95 8.41
C GLU A 123 -20.19 6.55 8.05
N GLY A 124 -19.40 5.53 8.42
CA GLY A 124 -19.71 4.13 8.14
C GLY A 124 -19.39 3.68 6.70
N ASN A 125 -18.92 4.56 5.82
CA ASN A 125 -18.60 4.20 4.42
C ASN A 125 -17.14 3.76 4.21
N GLY A 126 -16.37 3.62 5.28
CA GLY A 126 -14.94 3.28 5.19
C GLY A 126 -14.68 1.93 4.53
N ALA A 127 -15.54 0.93 4.78
CA ALA A 127 -15.40 -0.38 4.15
C ALA A 127 -15.55 -0.33 2.62
N THR A 128 -16.48 0.47 2.10
CA THR A 128 -16.64 0.66 0.65
C THR A 128 -15.39 1.33 0.05
N ILE A 129 -14.92 2.41 0.68
CA ILE A 129 -13.72 3.13 0.24
C ILE A 129 -12.49 2.20 0.23
N PHE A 130 -12.34 1.37 1.27
CA PHE A 130 -11.25 0.40 1.34
C PHE A 130 -11.33 -0.62 0.22
N ASN A 131 -12.50 -1.23 -0.03
CA ASN A 131 -12.69 -2.23 -1.06
C ASN A 131 -12.41 -1.67 -2.46
N GLU A 132 -12.88 -0.45 -2.77
CA GLU A 132 -12.56 0.23 -4.02
C GLU A 132 -11.04 0.43 -4.18
N GLY A 133 -10.34 0.82 -3.12
CA GLY A 133 -8.89 0.94 -3.11
C GLY A 133 -8.17 -0.39 -3.38
N ILE A 134 -8.64 -1.48 -2.75
CA ILE A 134 -8.08 -2.83 -2.92
C ILE A 134 -8.30 -3.37 -4.34
N GLU A 135 -9.41 -3.07 -5.00
CA GLU A 135 -9.63 -3.46 -6.40
C GLU A 135 -8.56 -2.86 -7.33
N TRP A 136 -8.27 -1.56 -7.16
CA TRP A 136 -7.22 -0.88 -7.90
C TRP A 136 -5.83 -1.43 -7.56
N GLU A 137 -5.55 -1.61 -6.28
CA GLU A 137 -4.27 -2.16 -5.82
C GLU A 137 -4.00 -3.53 -6.42
N ARG A 138 -4.95 -4.46 -6.32
CA ARG A 138 -4.83 -5.82 -6.87
C ARG A 138 -4.65 -5.83 -8.39
N SER A 139 -5.32 -4.92 -9.10
CA SER A 139 -5.23 -4.83 -10.55
C SER A 139 -3.90 -4.24 -11.02
N CYS A 140 -3.36 -3.23 -10.32
CA CYS A 140 -2.20 -2.47 -10.78
C CYS A 140 -0.88 -3.01 -10.22
N MET A 141 -0.86 -3.59 -9.03
CA MET A 141 0.37 -4.03 -8.35
C MET A 141 1.10 -5.12 -9.14
N LEU A 142 0.37 -6.07 -9.73
CA LEU A 142 0.93 -7.17 -10.52
C LEU A 142 1.59 -6.71 -11.83
N ALA A 143 1.28 -5.51 -12.32
CA ALA A 143 1.93 -4.97 -13.52
C ALA A 143 3.45 -4.81 -13.34
N SER A 144 3.91 -4.52 -12.12
CA SER A 144 5.34 -4.46 -11.81
C SER A 144 6.03 -5.83 -11.93
N ASP A 145 5.35 -6.90 -11.51
CA ASP A 145 5.88 -8.27 -11.59
C ASP A 145 5.95 -8.74 -13.05
N VAL A 146 4.95 -8.40 -13.85
CA VAL A 146 4.96 -8.66 -15.30
C VAL A 146 6.15 -7.94 -15.96
N GLY A 147 6.39 -6.67 -15.63
CA GLY A 147 7.54 -5.91 -16.12
C GLY A 147 8.89 -6.52 -15.72
N VAL A 148 9.01 -7.04 -14.50
CA VAL A 148 10.21 -7.77 -14.05
C VAL A 148 10.41 -9.06 -14.85
N MET A 149 9.34 -9.84 -15.08
CA MET A 149 9.41 -11.08 -15.87
C MET A 149 9.82 -10.80 -17.32
N GLU A 150 9.26 -9.77 -17.94
CA GLU A 150 9.62 -9.34 -19.28
C GLU A 150 11.11 -8.98 -19.37
N ARG A 151 11.60 -8.15 -18.45
CA ARG A 151 13.00 -7.77 -18.36
C ARG A 151 13.92 -8.98 -18.20
N GLN A 152 13.56 -9.92 -17.31
CA GLN A 152 14.34 -11.15 -17.12
C GLN A 152 14.40 -12.00 -18.39
N LEU A 153 13.29 -12.12 -19.11
CA LEU A 153 13.24 -12.85 -20.39
C LEU A 153 14.17 -12.20 -21.42
N GLU A 154 14.15 -10.88 -21.57
CA GLU A 154 15.04 -10.13 -22.47
C GLU A 154 16.52 -10.38 -22.14
N GLU A 155 16.90 -10.28 -20.87
CA GLU A 155 18.28 -10.53 -20.42
C GLU A 155 18.71 -11.98 -20.68
N CYS A 156 17.83 -12.97 -20.45
CA CYS A 156 18.10 -14.36 -20.76
C CYS A 156 18.33 -14.58 -22.26
N ILE A 157 17.49 -13.98 -23.11
CA ILE A 157 17.65 -14.05 -24.58
C ILE A 157 18.97 -13.43 -25.02
N LYS A 158 19.28 -12.24 -24.50
CA LYS A 158 20.52 -11.52 -24.80
C LYS A 158 21.75 -12.35 -24.43
N TYR A 159 21.75 -12.87 -23.19
CA TYR A 159 22.87 -13.71 -22.74
C TYR A 159 22.99 -15.00 -23.54
N ALA A 160 21.90 -15.69 -23.85
CA ALA A 160 21.90 -16.92 -24.64
C ALA A 160 22.39 -16.73 -26.08
N LYS A 161 22.28 -15.51 -26.63
CA LYS A 161 22.80 -15.18 -27.96
C LYS A 161 24.31 -14.91 -27.97
N ILE A 162 24.88 -14.39 -26.87
CA ILE A 162 26.30 -13.99 -26.81
C ILE A 162 27.20 -14.99 -26.12
N ARG A 163 26.67 -15.78 -25.15
CA ARG A 163 27.45 -16.80 -24.47
C ARG A 163 27.65 -18.01 -25.36
N GLU A 164 28.90 -18.39 -25.58
CA GLU A 164 29.25 -19.55 -26.38
C GLU A 164 29.76 -20.70 -25.52
N GLN A 165 29.37 -21.92 -25.91
CA GLN A 165 29.94 -23.20 -25.48
C GLN A 165 29.90 -24.17 -26.68
N PHE A 166 30.87 -25.07 -26.75
CA PHE A 166 31.02 -25.99 -27.89
C PHE A 166 31.02 -25.27 -29.25
N LYS A 167 31.69 -24.08 -29.32
CA LYS A 167 31.87 -23.25 -30.51
C LYS A 167 30.56 -22.70 -31.10
N LYS A 168 29.52 -22.54 -30.31
CA LYS A 168 28.24 -21.93 -30.71
C LYS A 168 27.52 -21.28 -29.53
N PRO A 169 26.65 -20.27 -29.79
CA PRO A 169 25.81 -19.67 -28.76
C PRO A 169 24.96 -20.70 -27.99
N ILE A 170 24.86 -20.54 -26.68
CA ILE A 170 24.12 -21.52 -25.85
C ILE A 170 22.63 -21.56 -26.20
N GLY A 171 22.05 -20.52 -26.74
CA GLY A 171 20.67 -20.48 -27.24
C GLY A 171 20.39 -21.48 -28.39
N LYS A 172 21.43 -22.03 -29.03
CA LYS A 172 21.29 -23.09 -30.04
C LYS A 172 21.09 -24.49 -29.45
N PHE A 173 21.21 -24.64 -28.14
CA PHE A 173 20.94 -25.92 -27.45
C PHE A 173 19.48 -25.95 -27.00
N GLN A 174 18.77 -27.03 -27.28
CA GLN A 174 17.36 -27.22 -26.96
C GLN A 174 17.07 -27.06 -25.44
N ALA A 175 18.00 -27.53 -24.58
CA ALA A 175 17.89 -27.38 -23.13
C ALA A 175 17.82 -25.91 -22.68
N ILE A 176 18.32 -24.97 -23.46
CA ILE A 176 18.26 -23.53 -23.21
C ILE A 176 17.09 -22.90 -23.95
N SER A 177 16.95 -23.19 -25.26
CA SER A 177 15.89 -22.58 -26.08
C SER A 177 14.48 -22.94 -25.59
N HIS A 178 14.27 -24.18 -25.11
CA HIS A 178 12.98 -24.58 -24.55
C HIS A 178 12.66 -23.84 -23.25
N LYS A 179 13.64 -23.64 -22.37
CA LYS A 179 13.43 -22.83 -21.15
C LYS A 179 13.03 -21.38 -21.46
N ILE A 180 13.66 -20.77 -22.48
CA ILE A 180 13.32 -19.43 -22.93
C ILE A 180 11.90 -19.41 -23.53
N ALA A 181 11.53 -20.42 -24.30
CA ALA A 181 10.18 -20.55 -24.84
C ALA A 181 9.14 -20.69 -23.70
N ASP A 182 9.42 -21.50 -22.69
CA ASP A 182 8.54 -21.66 -21.51
C ASP A 182 8.39 -20.33 -20.74
N MET A 183 9.48 -19.57 -20.58
CA MET A 183 9.42 -18.24 -19.97
C MET A 183 8.49 -17.31 -20.78
N LYS A 184 8.61 -17.31 -22.11
CA LYS A 184 7.76 -16.49 -22.98
C LYS A 184 6.29 -16.90 -22.87
N VAL A 185 5.99 -18.19 -22.89
CA VAL A 185 4.61 -18.68 -22.72
C VAL A 185 4.03 -18.21 -21.39
N ARG A 186 4.78 -18.36 -20.29
CA ARG A 186 4.31 -17.92 -18.94
C ARG A 186 4.13 -16.42 -18.81
N LEU A 187 4.88 -15.62 -19.59
CA LEU A 187 4.72 -14.16 -19.62
C LEU A 187 3.45 -13.72 -20.36
N GLU A 188 3.05 -14.49 -21.39
CA GLU A 188 1.89 -14.16 -22.25
C GLU A 188 0.56 -14.73 -21.73
N THR A 189 0.58 -15.65 -20.77
CA THR A 189 -0.60 -16.31 -20.20
C THR A 189 -0.91 -15.83 -18.78
#